data_667971c0a1c1fed5d308e58ed765c9f4
#
_entry.id   667971c0a1c1fed5d308e58ed765c9f4
#
_cell.length_a   1.000
_cell.length_b   1.000
_cell.length_c   1.000
_cell.angle_alpha   90.00
_cell.angle_beta   90.00
_cell.angle_gamma   90.00
#
_symmetry.space_group_name_H-M   'P 1'
#
loop_
_entity.id
_entity.type
_entity.pdbx_description
1 polymer ?
#
loop_
_entity_poly.entity_id
_entity_poly.type
_entity_poly.pdbx_seq_one_letter_code
_entity_poly.pdbx_strand_id
1 'polypeptide(L)' 'MPIIQIQIIEGRGREQIQNLISDVTEAVAKNLDVDAGLVRVLVNEIPSSHWGVGGKSKASLEKS' A
#
# COMPACT_ATOMS: atom_id res chain seq x y z
N MET A 1 11.20 -9.77 -12.74
CA MET A 1 10.06 -8.84 -12.61
C MET A 1 9.73 -8.66 -11.15
N PRO A 2 10.13 -7.49 -10.45
CA PRO A 2 9.82 -7.31 -9.02
C PRO A 2 8.35 -7.01 -8.80
N ILE A 3 7.80 -7.58 -7.72
CA ILE A 3 6.42 -7.33 -7.29
C ILE A 3 6.46 -6.83 -5.86
N ILE A 4 5.87 -5.66 -5.63
CA ILE A 4 5.81 -5.05 -4.31
C ILE A 4 4.35 -5.05 -3.88
N GLN A 5 4.08 -5.59 -2.71
CA GLN A 5 2.72 -5.65 -2.16
C GLN A 5 2.63 -4.74 -0.96
N ILE A 6 1.64 -3.86 -0.96
CA ILE A 6 1.44 -2.91 0.10
C ILE A 6 0.04 -3.12 0.68
N GLN A 7 -0.02 -3.27 2.00
CA GLN A 7 -1.30 -3.38 2.71
C GLN A 7 -1.51 -2.09 3.48
N ILE A 8 -2.59 -1.41 3.23
CA ILE A 8 -2.91 -0.18 3.94
C ILE A 8 -4.38 -0.17 4.32
N ILE A 9 -4.70 0.63 5.31
CA ILE A 9 -6.10 0.84 5.69
C ILE A 9 -6.73 1.77 4.67
N GLU A 10 -7.93 1.47 4.21
CA GLU A 10 -8.63 2.29 3.22
C GLU A 10 -8.94 3.67 3.78
N GLY A 11 -9.24 4.60 2.89
CA GLY A 11 -9.60 5.95 3.26
C GLY A 11 -8.80 7.03 2.54
N ARG A 12 -7.78 6.62 1.79
CA ARG A 12 -6.98 7.57 1.03
C ARG A 12 -7.57 7.81 -0.34
N GLY A 13 -7.35 9.01 -0.87
CA GLY A 13 -7.86 9.34 -2.19
C GLY A 13 -7.08 8.65 -3.29
N ARG A 14 -7.71 8.57 -4.46
CA ARG A 14 -7.12 7.92 -5.63
C ARG A 14 -5.77 8.54 -6.01
N GLU A 15 -5.67 9.84 -5.92
CA GLU A 15 -4.44 10.55 -6.27
C GLU A 15 -3.30 10.17 -5.35
N GLN A 16 -3.60 10.06 -4.06
CA GLN A 16 -2.58 9.69 -3.07
C GLN A 16 -2.07 8.27 -3.32
N ILE A 17 -2.98 7.35 -3.66
CA ILE A 17 -2.60 5.98 -4.00
C ILE A 17 -1.73 5.96 -5.26
N GLN A 18 -2.12 6.75 -6.27
CA GLN A 18 -1.34 6.82 -7.50
C GLN A 18 0.07 7.36 -7.25
N ASN A 19 0.19 8.37 -6.39
CA ASN A 19 1.51 8.90 -6.04
C ASN A 19 2.36 7.89 -5.30
N LEU A 20 1.74 7.12 -4.42
CA LEU A 20 2.44 6.04 -3.70
C LEU A 20 2.98 5.01 -4.69
N ILE A 21 2.15 4.58 -5.62
CA ILE A 21 2.55 3.60 -6.63
C ILE A 21 3.73 4.14 -7.45
N SER A 22 3.64 5.40 -7.85
CA SER A 22 4.68 6.03 -8.65
C SER A 22 6.00 6.11 -7.91
N ASP A 23 5.98 6.57 -6.66
CA ASP A 23 7.19 6.75 -5.87
C ASP A 23 7.84 5.41 -5.53
N VAL A 24 7.04 4.41 -5.18
CA VAL A 24 7.56 3.07 -4.87
C VAL A 24 8.18 2.45 -6.11
N THR A 25 7.51 2.59 -7.26
CA THR A 25 8.03 2.08 -8.53
C THR A 25 9.41 2.69 -8.83
N GLU A 26 9.52 4.00 -8.65
CA GLU A 26 10.77 4.70 -8.92
C GLU A 26 11.89 4.23 -8.00
N ALA A 27 11.60 4.07 -6.72
CA ALA A 27 12.59 3.61 -5.75
C ALA A 27 13.07 2.20 -6.05
N VAL A 28 12.14 1.31 -6.43
CA VAL A 28 12.49 -0.08 -6.75
C VAL A 28 13.32 -0.13 -8.02
N ALA A 29 12.89 0.60 -9.05
CA ALA A 29 13.61 0.61 -10.34
C ALA A 29 15.04 1.09 -10.15
N LYS A 30 15.20 2.13 -9.34
CA LYS A 30 16.51 2.71 -9.08
C LYS A 30 17.42 1.76 -8.30
N ASN A 31 16.89 1.17 -7.24
CA ASN A 31 17.70 0.32 -6.36
C ASN A 31 18.05 -1.03 -6.97
N LEU A 32 17.16 -1.57 -7.78
CA LEU A 32 17.39 -2.88 -8.42
C LEU A 32 17.98 -2.73 -9.81
N ASP A 33 18.12 -1.51 -10.29
CA ASP A 33 18.64 -1.22 -11.63
C ASP A 33 17.84 -1.95 -12.70
N VAL A 34 16.52 -1.80 -12.63
CA VAL A 34 15.61 -2.39 -13.62
C VAL A 34 14.73 -1.31 -14.21
N ASP A 35 14.17 -1.60 -15.37
CA ASP A 35 13.25 -0.68 -16.03
C ASP A 35 11.97 -0.56 -15.21
N ALA A 36 11.52 0.67 -15.01
CA ALA A 36 10.28 0.94 -14.26
C ALA A 36 9.09 0.16 -14.82
N GLY A 37 9.07 -0.07 -16.13
CA GLY A 37 7.99 -0.82 -16.76
C GLY A 37 7.89 -2.27 -16.32
N LEU A 38 8.95 -2.80 -15.69
CA LEU A 38 8.96 -4.16 -15.18
C LEU A 38 8.50 -4.28 -13.74
N VAL A 39 8.36 -3.14 -13.05
CA VAL A 39 7.99 -3.14 -11.63
C VAL A 39 6.47 -3.20 -11.50
N ARG A 40 5.99 -4.07 -10.63
CA ARG A 40 4.57 -4.19 -10.30
C ARG A 40 4.37 -3.79 -8.85
N VAL A 41 3.49 -2.83 -8.61
CA VAL A 41 3.17 -2.39 -7.26
C VAL A 41 1.68 -2.61 -7.06
N LEU A 42 1.35 -3.44 -6.08
CA LEU A 42 -0.02 -3.82 -5.77
C LEU A 42 -0.40 -3.21 -4.43
N VAL A 43 -1.43 -2.39 -4.41
CA VAL A 43 -1.91 -1.75 -3.19
C VAL A 43 -3.23 -2.36 -2.81
N ASN A 44 -3.28 -2.97 -1.62
CA ASN A 44 -4.48 -3.58 -1.10
C ASN A 44 -5.02 -2.70 0.01
N GLU A 45 -6.21 -2.14 -0.19
CA GLU A 45 -6.85 -1.26 0.79
C GLU A 45 -7.81 -2.09 1.64
N ILE A 46 -7.55 -2.12 2.94
CA ILE A 46 -8.28 -2.97 3.87
C ILE A 46 -9.19 -2.11 4.73
N PRO A 47 -10.48 -2.46 4.84
CA PRO A 47 -11.37 -1.73 5.75
C PRO A 47 -10.84 -1.79 7.18
N SER A 48 -10.96 -0.70 7.92
CA SER A 48 -10.48 -0.68 9.29
C SER A 48 -11.18 -1.71 10.17
N SER A 49 -12.40 -2.11 9.80
CA SER A 49 -13.13 -3.17 10.50
C SER A 49 -12.48 -4.54 10.32
N HIS A 50 -11.63 -4.68 9.32
CA HIS A 50 -10.94 -5.94 9.01
C HIS A 50 -9.45 -5.90 9.31
N TRP A 51 -9.00 -4.82 9.93
CA TRP A 51 -7.60 -4.64 10.29
C TRP A 51 -7.45 -4.94 11.78
N GLY A 52 -6.94 -6.12 12.09
CA GLY A 52 -6.85 -6.58 13.47
C GLY A 52 -5.56 -6.14 14.15
N VAL A 53 -5.69 -5.65 15.37
CA VAL A 53 -4.55 -5.28 16.21
C VAL A 53 -4.81 -5.87 17.59
N GLY A 54 -4.01 -6.84 18.00
CA GLY A 54 -4.17 -7.47 19.31
C GLY A 54 -5.52 -8.14 19.52
N GLY A 55 -6.11 -8.63 18.43
CA GLY A 55 -7.39 -9.31 18.47
C GLY A 55 -8.60 -8.42 18.32
N LYS A 56 -8.39 -7.12 18.15
CA LYS A 56 -9.49 -6.16 17.95
C LYS A 56 -9.30 -5.43 16.63
N SER A 57 -10.40 -5.02 16.02
CA SER A 57 -10.31 -4.29 14.76
C SER A 57 -9.86 -2.86 15.02
N LYS A 58 -9.17 -2.29 14.06
CA LYS A 58 -8.74 -0.90 14.12
C LYS A 58 -9.93 0.04 14.28
N ALA A 59 -11.03 -0.25 13.58
CA ALA A 59 -12.26 0.54 13.68
C ALA A 59 -12.77 0.57 15.10
N SER A 60 -12.71 -0.57 15.80
CA SER A 60 -13.13 -0.70 17.18
C SER A 60 -12.24 0.15 18.11
N LEU A 61 -10.95 0.15 17.86
CA LEU A 61 -9.99 0.90 18.68
C LEU A 61 -10.10 2.41 18.48
N GLU A 62 -10.56 2.84 17.32
CA GLU A 62 -10.70 4.25 17.00
C GLU A 62 -12.00 4.85 17.55
N LYS A 63 -12.85 4.02 18.05
CA LYS A 63 -14.12 4.41 18.62
C LYS A 63 -13.92 4.76 20.06
N SER A 64 -13.70 5.96 20.38
CA SER A 64 -13.57 6.34 21.81
C SER A 64 -14.42 7.52 22.12
#